data_3aa699564320aa62c57a8780b031cf82
#
_entry.id   3aa699564320aa62c57a8780b031cf82
#
_cell.length_a   1.000
_cell.length_b   1.000
_cell.length_c   1.000
_cell.angle_alpha   90.00
_cell.angle_beta   90.00
_cell.angle_gamma   90.00
#
_symmetry.space_group_name_H-M   'P 1'
#
loop_
_entity.id
_entity.type
_entity.pdbx_description
1 polymer ?
#
loop_
_entity_poly.entity_id
_entity_poly.type
_entity_poly.pdbx_seq_one_letter_code
_entity_poly.pdbx_strand_id
1 'polypeptide(L)'
;MLNYIPNGSKSAPVNLELLTERLKVLAEPKRLLIFNLLMEGVQCNCELGDSLRMPPNLISHHLSKLRAVGLVDVERDAVDSRWVYYSINRAALEELNAAFGAFFDPNRIQPRRPNCGPQNLICL
;
A
#
# COMPACT_ATOMS: atom_id res chain seq x y z
N MET A 1 -10.76 -15.28 4.32
CA MET A 1 -10.30 -13.92 3.98
C MET A 1 -10.90 -12.92 4.95
N LEU A 2 -10.08 -12.03 5.48
CA LEU A 2 -10.51 -11.05 6.47
C LEU A 2 -11.03 -9.79 5.79
N ASN A 3 -12.32 -9.60 5.84
CA ASN A 3 -12.96 -8.40 5.32
C ASN A 3 -13.56 -7.62 6.48
N TYR A 4 -13.48 -6.30 6.38
CA TYR A 4 -14.07 -5.41 7.34
C TYR A 4 -14.99 -4.41 6.63
N ILE A 5 -16.20 -4.24 7.17
CA ILE A 5 -17.16 -3.24 6.69
C ILE A 5 -17.24 -2.15 7.76
N PRO A 6 -16.78 -0.92 7.45
CA PRO A 6 -16.85 0.18 8.42
C PRO A 6 -18.30 0.45 8.84
N ASN A 7 -18.50 0.58 10.15
CA ASN A 7 -19.81 0.83 10.70
C ASN A 7 -20.33 2.20 10.25
N GLY A 8 -21.56 2.22 9.71
CA GLY A 8 -22.16 3.45 9.19
C GLY A 8 -21.62 3.91 7.85
N SER A 9 -20.73 3.15 7.24
CA SER A 9 -20.16 3.46 5.93
C SER A 9 -20.95 2.78 4.82
N LYS A 10 -21.09 3.49 3.69
CA LYS A 10 -21.63 2.91 2.44
C LYS A 10 -20.54 2.38 1.55
N SER A 11 -19.30 2.39 2.02
CA SER A 11 -18.15 1.94 1.27
C SER A 11 -18.14 0.42 1.10
N ALA A 12 -17.45 -0.06 0.08
CA ALA A 12 -17.20 -1.48 -0.11
C ALA A 12 -16.44 -2.06 1.09
N PRO A 13 -16.57 -3.37 1.36
CA PRO A 13 -15.80 -4.02 2.43
C PRO A 13 -14.31 -3.80 2.25
N VAL A 14 -13.60 -3.57 3.35
CA VAL A 14 -12.13 -3.47 3.34
C VAL A 14 -11.54 -4.87 3.42
N ASN A 15 -10.73 -5.24 2.45
CA ASN A 15 -9.98 -6.48 2.46
C ASN A 15 -8.74 -6.29 3.35
N LEU A 16 -8.82 -6.76 4.60
CA LEU A 16 -7.75 -6.57 5.58
C LEU A 16 -6.49 -7.34 5.23
N GLU A 17 -6.62 -8.49 4.60
CA GLU A 17 -5.47 -9.29 4.17
C GLU A 17 -4.65 -8.54 3.13
N LEU A 18 -5.29 -8.03 2.09
CA LEU A 18 -4.63 -7.25 1.05
C LEU A 18 -4.06 -5.95 1.60
N LEU A 19 -4.82 -5.25 2.44
CA LEU A 19 -4.34 -4.02 3.10
C LEU A 19 -3.08 -4.31 3.90
N THR A 20 -3.07 -5.39 4.67
CA THR A 20 -1.91 -5.79 5.49
C THR A 20 -0.69 -6.08 4.61
N GLU A 21 -0.85 -6.82 3.53
CA GLU A 21 0.24 -7.14 2.62
C GLU A 21 0.85 -5.88 2.02
N ARG A 22 0.02 -4.96 1.58
CA ARG A 22 0.47 -3.68 1.01
C ARG A 22 1.16 -2.81 2.04
N LEU A 23 0.62 -2.74 3.26
CA LEU A 23 1.25 -1.98 4.34
C LEU A 23 2.62 -2.56 4.73
N LYS A 24 2.76 -3.87 4.76
CA LYS A 24 4.04 -4.52 5.04
C LYS A 24 5.10 -4.14 4.01
N VAL A 25 4.73 -4.15 2.75
CA VAL A 25 5.65 -3.77 1.67
C VAL A 25 6.04 -2.30 1.77
N LEU A 26 5.07 -1.42 2.05
CA LEU A 26 5.30 0.02 2.15
C LEU A 26 5.99 0.43 3.45
N ALA A 27 6.05 -0.42 4.45
CA ALA A 27 6.65 -0.10 5.75
C ALA A 27 8.19 -0.06 5.74
N GLU A 28 8.82 -0.22 4.59
CA GLU A 28 10.28 -0.12 4.43
C GLU A 28 10.60 1.26 3.83
N PRO A 29 11.44 2.09 4.49
CA PRO A 29 11.68 3.48 4.06
C PRO A 29 12.17 3.62 2.62
N LYS A 30 13.04 2.73 2.16
CA LYS A 30 13.57 2.80 0.79
C LYS A 30 12.47 2.55 -0.25
N ARG A 31 11.54 1.66 0.05
CA ARG A 31 10.39 1.42 -0.83
C ARG A 31 9.44 2.60 -0.88
N LEU A 32 9.23 3.28 0.24
CA LEU A 32 8.46 4.53 0.25
C LEU A 32 9.11 5.61 -0.58
N LEU A 33 10.45 5.72 -0.54
CA LEU A 33 11.17 6.68 -1.38
C LEU A 33 11.01 6.38 -2.86
N ILE A 34 11.12 5.10 -3.24
CA ILE A 34 10.88 4.67 -4.61
C ILE A 34 9.45 4.99 -5.03
N PHE A 35 8.49 4.64 -4.18
CA PHE A 35 7.08 4.89 -4.44
C PHE A 35 6.82 6.39 -4.65
N ASN A 36 7.42 7.24 -3.82
CA ASN A 36 7.29 8.69 -3.95
C ASN A 36 7.81 9.20 -5.30
N LEU A 37 8.95 8.69 -5.76
CA LEU A 37 9.48 9.07 -7.08
C LEU A 37 8.58 8.60 -8.21
N LEU A 38 8.00 7.41 -8.08
CA LEU A 38 7.05 6.91 -9.07
C LEU A 38 5.76 7.72 -9.09
N MET A 39 5.36 8.32 -7.97
CA MET A 39 4.21 9.23 -7.94
C MET A 39 4.46 10.48 -8.80
N GLU A 40 5.70 10.84 -9.01
CA GLU A 40 6.06 11.98 -9.85
C GLU A 40 6.07 11.65 -11.35
N GLY A 41 5.95 10.38 -11.70
CA GLY A 41 5.88 9.95 -13.10
C GLY A 41 6.47 8.56 -13.30
N VAL A 42 6.43 8.13 -14.55
CA VAL A 42 7.01 6.84 -14.96
C VAL A 42 8.53 6.97 -14.99
N GLN A 43 9.24 6.02 -14.38
CA GLN A 43 10.69 6.06 -14.30
C GLN A 43 11.31 4.70 -14.64
N CYS A 44 12.50 4.72 -15.23
CA CYS A 44 13.28 3.51 -15.44
C CYS A 44 14.11 3.19 -14.18
N ASN A 45 14.62 1.95 -14.11
CA ASN A 45 15.44 1.50 -13.00
C ASN A 45 16.67 2.40 -12.79
N CYS A 46 17.32 2.83 -13.88
CA CYS A 46 18.51 3.67 -13.79
C CYS A 46 18.22 5.05 -13.23
N GLU A 47 17.08 5.65 -13.59
CA GLU A 47 16.67 6.95 -13.05
C GLU A 47 16.43 6.86 -11.55
N LEU A 48 15.76 5.79 -11.09
CA LEU A 48 15.53 5.54 -9.67
C LEU A 48 16.85 5.34 -8.91
N GLY A 49 17.75 4.55 -9.50
CA GLY A 49 19.06 4.29 -8.89
C GLY A 49 19.88 5.55 -8.73
N ASP A 50 19.92 6.40 -9.75
CA ASP A 50 20.64 7.66 -9.72
C ASP A 50 20.04 8.62 -8.70
N SER A 51 18.73 8.75 -8.67
CA SER A 51 18.03 9.64 -7.74
C SER A 51 18.22 9.24 -6.28
N LEU A 52 18.21 7.94 -6.00
CA LEU A 52 18.27 7.41 -4.64
C LEU A 52 19.65 6.92 -4.23
N ARG A 53 20.60 6.95 -5.15
CA ARG A 53 21.98 6.44 -4.94
C ARG A 53 21.95 4.99 -4.47
N MET A 54 21.15 4.17 -5.13
CA MET A 54 21.05 2.74 -4.86
C MET A 54 21.53 1.93 -6.04
N PRO A 55 22.19 0.78 -5.81
CA PRO A 55 22.58 -0.09 -6.91
C PRO A 55 21.37 -0.70 -7.60
N PRO A 56 21.48 -1.02 -8.91
CA PRO A 56 20.34 -1.52 -9.69
C PRO A 56 19.66 -2.76 -9.12
N ASN A 57 20.43 -3.69 -8.56
CA ASN A 57 19.86 -4.91 -7.98
C ASN A 57 18.99 -4.63 -6.75
N LEU A 58 19.36 -3.63 -5.95
CA LEU A 58 18.58 -3.24 -4.79
C LEU A 58 17.26 -2.57 -5.22
N ILE A 59 17.34 -1.68 -6.22
CA ILE A 59 16.15 -1.04 -6.81
C ILE A 59 15.21 -2.13 -7.36
N SER A 60 15.74 -3.07 -8.13
CA SER A 60 14.95 -4.18 -8.70
C SER A 60 14.28 -5.02 -7.61
N HIS A 61 14.97 -5.27 -6.51
CA HIS A 61 14.42 -6.01 -5.37
C HIS A 61 13.20 -5.28 -4.77
N HIS A 62 13.34 -3.98 -4.52
CA HIS A 62 12.25 -3.18 -3.97
C HIS A 62 11.07 -3.06 -4.94
N LEU A 63 11.34 -2.86 -6.22
CA LEU A 63 10.30 -2.81 -7.24
C LEU A 63 9.55 -4.14 -7.36
N SER A 64 10.27 -5.25 -7.25
CA SER A 64 9.67 -6.59 -7.25
C SER A 64 8.67 -6.76 -6.11
N LYS A 65 8.99 -6.27 -4.91
CA LYS A 65 8.10 -6.31 -3.75
C LYS A 65 6.84 -5.47 -3.98
N LEU A 66 7.00 -4.28 -4.53
CA LEU A 66 5.87 -3.39 -4.85
C LEU A 66 4.97 -3.99 -5.92
N ARG A 67 5.56 -4.65 -6.92
CA ARG A 67 4.81 -5.34 -7.98
C ARG A 67 4.03 -6.53 -7.44
N ALA A 68 4.61 -7.28 -6.50
CA ALA A 68 3.99 -8.48 -5.94
C ALA A 68 2.66 -8.19 -5.26
N VAL A 69 2.47 -6.98 -4.73
CA VAL A 69 1.21 -6.55 -4.12
C VAL A 69 0.36 -5.66 -5.03
N GLY A 70 0.73 -5.58 -6.32
CA GLY A 70 -0.05 -4.91 -7.35
C GLY A 70 0.02 -3.39 -7.36
N LEU A 71 0.93 -2.78 -6.60
CA LEU A 71 1.03 -1.32 -6.51
C LEU A 71 1.80 -0.69 -7.66
N VAL A 72 2.64 -1.46 -8.33
CA VAL A 72 3.51 -0.98 -9.40
C VAL A 72 3.38 -1.86 -10.63
N ASP A 73 3.29 -1.23 -11.78
CA ASP A 73 3.29 -1.88 -13.08
C ASP A 73 4.65 -1.71 -13.76
N VAL A 74 4.95 -2.60 -14.69
CA VAL A 74 6.17 -2.55 -15.48
C VAL A 74 5.80 -2.61 -16.96
N GLU A 75 6.49 -1.83 -17.77
CA GLU A 75 6.29 -1.80 -19.22
C GLU A 75 7.63 -1.69 -19.90
N ARG A 76 7.80 -2.49 -20.96
CA ARG A 76 8.97 -2.39 -21.82
C ARG A 76 8.70 -1.43 -22.97
N ASP A 77 9.72 -0.65 -23.32
CA ASP A 77 9.62 0.24 -24.47
C ASP A 77 9.32 -0.58 -25.74
N ALA A 78 8.37 -0.10 -26.54
CA ALA A 78 7.93 -0.79 -27.75
C ALA A 78 9.00 -0.79 -28.84
N VAL A 79 9.87 0.21 -28.84
CA VAL A 79 10.93 0.36 -29.86
C VAL A 79 12.22 -0.32 -29.42
N ASP A 80 12.60 -0.14 -28.14
CA ASP A 80 13.81 -0.74 -27.58
C ASP A 80 13.50 -1.41 -26.27
N SER A 81 13.32 -2.74 -26.31
CA SER A 81 12.93 -3.56 -25.17
C SER A 81 13.97 -3.62 -24.03
N ARG A 82 15.15 -3.02 -24.22
CA ARG A 82 16.15 -2.88 -23.16
C ARG A 82 15.72 -1.85 -22.13
N TRP A 83 14.83 -0.92 -22.52
CA TRP A 83 14.30 0.10 -21.63
C TRP A 83 13.03 -0.43 -20.98
N VAL A 84 13.03 -0.39 -19.64
CA VAL A 84 11.93 -0.86 -18.81
C VAL A 84 11.48 0.29 -17.91
N TYR A 85 10.19 0.57 -17.91
CA TYR A 85 9.61 1.66 -17.15
C TYR A 85 8.67 1.12 -16.08
N TYR A 86 8.70 1.76 -14.93
CA TYR A 86 7.83 1.44 -13.81
C TYR A 86 6.88 2.59 -13.55
N SER A 87 5.67 2.25 -13.18
CA SER A 87 4.64 3.24 -12.88
C SER A 87 3.73 2.75 -11.75
N ILE A 88 3.10 3.70 -11.07
CA ILE A 88 2.10 3.36 -10.06
C ILE A 88 0.86 2.79 -10.76
N ASN A 89 0.34 1.68 -10.23
CA ASN A 89 -0.95 1.17 -10.65
C ASN A 89 -2.03 2.05 -10.02
N ARG A 90 -2.67 2.88 -10.84
CA ARG A 90 -3.65 3.86 -10.36
C ARG A 90 -4.82 3.21 -9.64
N ALA A 91 -5.37 2.14 -10.20
CA ALA A 91 -6.52 1.44 -9.61
C ALA A 91 -6.16 0.87 -8.23
N ALA A 92 -4.98 0.27 -8.10
CA ALA A 92 -4.50 -0.26 -6.82
C ALA A 92 -4.27 0.85 -5.79
N LEU A 93 -3.74 1.99 -6.23
CA LEU A 93 -3.54 3.14 -5.35
C LEU A 93 -4.87 3.70 -4.85
N GLU A 94 -5.84 3.84 -5.73
CA GLU A 94 -7.18 4.30 -5.36
C GLU A 94 -7.83 3.34 -4.36
N GLU A 95 -7.70 2.04 -4.60
CA GLU A 95 -8.20 1.00 -3.70
C GLU A 95 -7.53 1.07 -2.33
N LEU A 96 -6.20 1.19 -2.30
CA LEU A 96 -5.43 1.32 -1.06
C LEU A 96 -5.85 2.58 -0.29
N ASN A 97 -5.96 3.69 -0.98
CA ASN A 97 -6.34 4.96 -0.37
C ASN A 97 -7.75 4.89 0.23
N ALA A 98 -8.70 4.30 -0.49
CA ALA A 98 -10.06 4.11 0.00
C ALA A 98 -10.10 3.16 1.20
N ALA A 99 -9.38 2.05 1.14
CA ALA A 99 -9.30 1.08 2.24
C ALA A 99 -8.67 1.70 3.48
N PHE A 100 -7.59 2.44 3.33
CA PHE A 100 -6.91 3.13 4.41
C PHE A 100 -7.83 4.17 5.05
N GLY A 101 -8.45 5.01 4.24
CA GLY A 101 -9.35 6.06 4.73
C GLY A 101 -10.57 5.52 5.46
N ALA A 102 -11.12 4.41 5.00
CA ALA A 102 -12.26 3.77 5.64
C ALA A 102 -11.88 3.06 6.94
N PHE A 103 -10.77 2.33 6.95
CA PHE A 103 -10.36 1.55 8.11
C PHE A 103 -9.80 2.43 9.23
N PHE A 104 -9.02 3.44 8.88
CA PHE A 104 -8.38 4.34 9.86
C PHE A 104 -9.14 5.65 10.05
N ASP A 105 -10.44 5.65 9.81
CA ASP A 105 -11.29 6.82 10.02
C ASP A 105 -11.44 7.10 11.52
N PRO A 106 -11.01 8.28 12.02
CA PRO A 106 -11.16 8.62 13.43
C PRO A 106 -12.62 8.63 13.91
N ASN A 107 -13.57 8.87 13.01
CA ASN A 107 -14.99 8.88 13.34
C ASN A 107 -15.52 7.49 13.69
N ARG A 108 -14.74 6.44 13.48
CA ARG A 108 -15.09 5.08 13.88
C ARG A 108 -14.85 4.82 15.36
N ILE A 109 -14.10 5.68 16.03
CA ILE A 109 -13.78 5.48 17.45
C ILE A 109 -15.07 5.51 18.26
N GLN A 110 -15.32 4.42 18.98
CA GLN A 110 -16.52 4.28 19.80
C GLN A 110 -16.18 4.48 21.27
N PRO A 111 -17.15 4.92 22.09
CA PRO A 111 -16.95 4.94 23.53
C PRO A 111 -16.69 3.52 24.04
N ARG A 112 -15.99 3.43 25.16
CA ARG A 112 -15.67 2.14 25.77
C ARG A 112 -16.97 1.36 26.04
N ARG A 113 -16.98 0.09 25.64
CA ARG A 113 -18.07 -0.83 25.95
C ARG A 113 -17.66 -1.66 27.16
N PRO A 114 -18.27 -1.42 28.34
CA PRO A 114 -17.80 -2.06 29.57
C PRO A 114 -18.31 -3.50 29.72
N ASN A 115 -17.76 -4.42 28.95
CA ASN A 115 -18.03 -5.86 29.12
C ASN A 115 -17.24 -6.44 30.27
N CYS A 116 -16.30 -5.68 30.84
CA CYS A 116 -15.38 -6.13 31.85
C CYS A 116 -14.98 -4.94 32.73
N GLY A 117 -14.86 -5.15 34.03
CA GLY A 117 -14.43 -4.11 34.96
C GLY A 117 -15.34 -4.03 36.18
N PRO A 118 -15.12 -3.02 37.09
CA PRO A 118 -15.80 -2.96 38.38
C PRO A 118 -17.32 -2.91 38.32
N GLN A 119 -17.88 -2.31 37.26
CA GLN A 119 -19.32 -2.16 37.10
C GLN A 119 -19.94 -3.27 36.25
N ASN A 120 -19.16 -4.20 35.82
CA ASN A 120 -19.60 -5.29 34.95
C ASN A 120 -18.92 -6.59 35.37
N LEU A 121 -19.71 -7.51 35.85
CA LEU A 121 -19.21 -8.74 36.48
C LEU A 121 -18.67 -9.76 35.45
N ILE A 122 -18.96 -9.58 34.19
CA ILE A 122 -18.55 -10.50 33.13
C ILE A 122 -17.40 -9.88 32.34
N CYS A 123 -16.27 -10.55 32.37
CA CYS A 123 -15.10 -10.15 31.60
C CYS A 123 -14.72 -11.30 30.68
N LEU A 124 -14.96 -11.12 29.41
CA LEU A 124 -14.69 -12.14 28.40
C LEU A 124 -13.38 -11.93 27.67
#